data_b0375f9fda1aca449da3eb9f2dd5d5ee
#
_entry.id   b0375f9fda1aca449da3eb9f2dd5d5ee
#
_cell.length_a   1.000
_cell.length_b   1.000
_cell.length_c   1.000
_cell.angle_alpha   90.00
_cell.angle_beta   90.00
_cell.angle_gamma   90.00
#
_symmetry.space_group_name_H-M   'P 1'
#
loop_
_entity.id
_entity.type
_entity.pdbx_description
1 polymer ?
#
loop_
_entity_poly.entity_id
_entity_poly.type
_entity_poly.pdbx_seq_one_letter_code
_entity_poly.pdbx_strand_id
1 'polypeptide(L)'
;LLALTFFNHIDNNQFFHDNINKEYFLSICQLSQELRKHGLEPNQIFMLIFNESINQSIISYSGNNYENRILQKLQSIGINQETIAKKHDENDSSTEFDFFFNFNGKSYGIGAKRTLRERYKQFIKTSQMSKINVMIEITLGLDLGEEKAKTIRNYGVYLIVSDEIYEQNKFLQNIDGVFGSSQLTLELLETL
;
A
#
# COMPACT_ATOMS: atom_id res chain seq x y z
N LEU A 1 -16.91 -1.34 -32.16
CA LEU A 1 -17.92 -0.30 -31.91
C LEU A 1 -17.55 0.55 -30.70
N LEU A 2 -17.31 -0.07 -29.52
CA LEU A 2 -16.92 0.61 -28.27
C LEU A 2 -15.66 1.49 -28.42
N ALA A 3 -14.61 0.99 -29.11
CA ALA A 3 -13.41 1.76 -29.34
C ALA A 3 -13.67 3.00 -30.20
N LEU A 4 -14.48 2.89 -31.25
CA LEU A 4 -14.84 4.02 -32.08
C LEU A 4 -15.65 5.06 -31.30
N THR A 5 -16.59 4.62 -30.49
CA THR A 5 -17.38 5.52 -29.62
C THR A 5 -16.48 6.22 -28.63
N PHE A 6 -15.55 5.51 -28.00
CA PHE A 6 -14.55 6.07 -27.08
C PHE A 6 -13.70 7.15 -27.75
N PHE A 7 -13.15 6.86 -28.94
CA PHE A 7 -12.34 7.82 -29.67
C PHE A 7 -13.13 9.03 -30.16
N ASN A 8 -14.37 8.85 -30.61
CA ASN A 8 -15.23 9.97 -30.99
C ASN A 8 -15.54 10.89 -29.82
N HIS A 9 -15.71 10.35 -28.61
CA HIS A 9 -15.92 11.16 -27.42
C HIS A 9 -14.62 11.87 -26.97
N ILE A 10 -13.47 11.23 -27.09
CA ILE A 10 -12.18 11.87 -26.84
C ILE A 10 -11.94 13.03 -27.78
N ASP A 11 -12.15 12.81 -29.09
CA ASP A 11 -11.92 13.82 -30.13
C ASP A 11 -12.89 15.03 -29.97
N ASN A 12 -14.08 14.81 -29.41
CA ASN A 12 -15.09 15.86 -29.22
C ASN A 12 -15.11 16.46 -27.80
N ASN A 13 -14.17 16.12 -26.92
CA ASN A 13 -14.14 16.58 -25.52
C ASN A 13 -15.44 16.30 -24.71
N GLN A 14 -16.20 15.28 -25.10
CA GLN A 14 -17.55 15.03 -24.53
C GLN A 14 -17.57 14.03 -23.38
N PHE A 15 -16.43 13.46 -22.99
CA PHE A 15 -16.40 12.34 -22.03
C PHE A 15 -16.64 12.74 -20.58
N PHE A 16 -16.48 14.01 -20.22
CA PHE A 16 -16.45 14.37 -18.80
C PHE A 16 -17.11 15.72 -18.55
N HIS A 17 -18.33 15.67 -18.06
CA HIS A 17 -19.03 16.87 -17.63
C HIS A 17 -18.77 17.27 -16.19
N ASP A 18 -18.33 16.34 -15.30
CA ASP A 18 -18.15 16.66 -13.89
C ASP A 18 -16.98 15.90 -13.25
N ASN A 19 -16.03 16.64 -12.69
CA ASN A 19 -15.09 16.23 -11.65
C ASN A 19 -13.99 15.19 -11.95
N ILE A 20 -13.67 14.88 -13.18
CA ILE A 20 -12.46 14.11 -13.48
C ILE A 20 -11.30 15.07 -13.77
N ASN A 21 -10.14 14.73 -13.20
CA ASN A 21 -8.93 15.51 -13.31
C ASN A 21 -8.61 15.80 -14.79
N LYS A 22 -8.82 17.04 -15.19
CA LYS A 22 -8.65 17.52 -16.57
C LYS A 22 -7.24 17.24 -17.11
N GLU A 23 -6.24 17.26 -16.26
CA GLU A 23 -4.84 16.96 -16.60
C GLU A 23 -4.65 15.49 -16.97
N TYR A 24 -5.31 14.58 -16.23
CA TYR A 24 -5.26 13.14 -16.54
C TYR A 24 -5.91 12.84 -17.89
N PHE A 25 -7.04 13.47 -18.18
CA PHE A 25 -7.70 13.32 -19.48
C PHE A 25 -6.84 13.85 -20.63
N LEU A 26 -6.24 15.02 -20.48
CA LEU A 26 -5.34 15.58 -21.47
C LEU A 26 -4.13 14.68 -21.72
N SER A 27 -3.59 14.05 -20.68
CA SER A 27 -2.48 13.10 -20.84
C SER A 27 -2.89 11.85 -21.63
N ILE A 28 -4.10 11.34 -21.43
CA ILE A 28 -4.66 10.22 -22.22
C ILE A 28 -4.82 10.62 -23.70
N CYS A 29 -5.34 11.81 -23.95
CA CYS A 29 -5.48 12.31 -25.31
C CYS A 29 -4.13 12.44 -26.03
N GLN A 30 -3.13 13.01 -25.36
CA GLN A 30 -1.78 13.13 -25.89
C GLN A 30 -1.16 11.75 -26.18
N LEU A 31 -1.25 10.83 -25.21
CA LEU A 31 -0.77 9.47 -25.39
C LEU A 31 -1.44 8.77 -26.58
N SER A 32 -2.76 8.92 -26.73
CA SER A 32 -3.50 8.34 -27.84
C SER A 32 -3.03 8.89 -29.19
N GLN A 33 -2.77 10.19 -29.27
CA GLN A 33 -2.25 10.82 -30.49
C GLN A 33 -0.84 10.33 -30.84
N GLU A 34 0.04 10.19 -29.84
CA GLU A 34 1.39 9.66 -30.07
C GLU A 34 1.35 8.19 -30.53
N LEU A 35 0.54 7.35 -29.91
CA LEU A 35 0.38 5.95 -30.32
C LEU A 35 -0.17 5.83 -31.75
N ARG A 36 -1.08 6.72 -32.16
CA ARG A 36 -1.53 6.80 -33.56
C ARG A 36 -0.43 7.16 -34.52
N LYS A 37 0.44 8.12 -34.18
CA LYS A 37 1.61 8.47 -35.03
C LYS A 37 2.56 7.29 -35.22
N HIS A 38 2.65 6.41 -34.24
CA HIS A 38 3.41 5.16 -34.30
C HIS A 38 2.69 4.02 -35.05
N GLY A 39 1.53 4.28 -35.64
CA GLY A 39 0.83 3.34 -36.51
C GLY A 39 -0.09 2.36 -35.77
N LEU A 40 -0.39 2.62 -34.47
CA LEU A 40 -1.35 1.78 -33.76
C LEU A 40 -2.79 2.12 -34.19
N GLU A 41 -3.56 1.07 -34.39
CA GLU A 41 -4.97 1.16 -34.72
C GLU A 41 -5.81 1.55 -33.47
N PRO A 42 -6.97 2.21 -33.64
CA PRO A 42 -7.83 2.64 -32.54
C PRO A 42 -8.17 1.53 -31.53
N ASN A 43 -8.41 0.31 -31.99
CA ASN A 43 -8.68 -0.83 -31.12
C ASN A 43 -7.48 -1.20 -30.23
N GLN A 44 -6.26 -1.14 -30.79
CA GLN A 44 -5.03 -1.42 -30.06
C GLN A 44 -4.81 -0.37 -28.97
N ILE A 45 -4.99 0.89 -29.30
CA ILE A 45 -4.85 2.01 -28.36
C ILE A 45 -5.89 1.89 -27.24
N PHE A 46 -7.16 1.63 -27.60
CA PHE A 46 -8.20 1.41 -26.62
C PHE A 46 -7.88 0.29 -25.64
N MET A 47 -7.43 -0.86 -26.16
CA MET A 47 -7.08 -2.01 -25.33
C MET A 47 -5.90 -1.72 -24.39
N LEU A 48 -4.88 -0.98 -24.84
CA LEU A 48 -3.76 -0.58 -24.01
C LEU A 48 -4.21 0.33 -22.87
N ILE A 49 -4.95 1.40 -23.17
CA ILE A 49 -5.44 2.36 -22.17
C ILE A 49 -6.42 1.70 -21.21
N PHE A 50 -7.34 0.88 -21.71
CA PHE A 50 -8.34 0.19 -20.91
C PHE A 50 -7.71 -0.83 -19.95
N ASN A 51 -6.79 -1.66 -20.45
CA ASN A 51 -6.08 -2.64 -19.60
C ASN A 51 -5.26 -1.94 -18.52
N GLU A 52 -4.57 -0.86 -18.84
CA GLU A 52 -3.80 -0.11 -17.85
C GLU A 52 -4.70 0.54 -16.81
N SER A 53 -5.81 1.16 -17.21
CA SER A 53 -6.78 1.75 -16.29
C SER A 53 -7.41 0.72 -15.36
N ILE A 54 -7.76 -0.46 -15.86
CA ILE A 54 -8.28 -1.56 -15.03
C ILE A 54 -7.21 -2.02 -14.05
N ASN A 55 -5.98 -2.26 -14.52
CA ASN A 55 -4.89 -2.71 -13.66
C ASN A 55 -4.62 -1.71 -12.53
N GLN A 56 -4.54 -0.42 -12.84
CA GLN A 56 -4.36 0.63 -11.85
C GLN A 56 -5.54 0.71 -10.87
N SER A 57 -6.76 0.58 -11.35
CA SER A 57 -7.97 0.56 -10.50
C SER A 57 -7.97 -0.64 -9.56
N ILE A 58 -7.62 -1.83 -10.04
CA ILE A 58 -7.52 -3.05 -9.23
C ILE A 58 -6.43 -2.90 -8.17
N ILE A 59 -5.26 -2.37 -8.53
CA ILE A 59 -4.14 -2.17 -7.62
C ILE A 59 -4.54 -1.17 -6.53
N SER A 60 -5.11 -0.03 -6.90
CA SER A 60 -5.55 1.01 -5.96
C SER A 60 -6.64 0.50 -5.03
N TYR A 61 -7.69 -0.13 -5.57
CA TYR A 61 -8.78 -0.69 -4.78
C TYR A 61 -8.29 -1.78 -3.81
N SER A 62 -7.40 -2.65 -4.27
CA SER A 62 -6.79 -3.69 -3.44
C SER A 62 -5.95 -3.12 -2.31
N GLY A 63 -5.21 -2.04 -2.55
CA GLY A 63 -4.43 -1.34 -1.52
C GLY A 63 -5.32 -0.73 -0.46
N ASN A 64 -6.30 0.07 -0.88
CA ASN A 64 -7.27 0.69 0.03
C ASN A 64 -8.06 -0.34 0.85
N ASN A 65 -8.45 -1.45 0.24
CA ASN A 65 -9.16 -2.51 0.94
C ASN A 65 -8.28 -3.20 1.99
N TYR A 66 -6.98 -3.36 1.71
CA TYR A 66 -6.03 -3.92 2.65
C TYR A 66 -5.82 -3.00 3.86
N GLU A 67 -5.57 -1.72 3.63
CA GLU A 67 -5.45 -0.72 4.70
C GLU A 67 -6.73 -0.64 5.55
N ASN A 68 -7.91 -0.63 4.92
CA ASN A 68 -9.19 -0.62 5.64
C ASN A 68 -9.36 -1.83 6.57
N ARG A 69 -8.94 -3.02 6.15
CA ARG A 69 -8.98 -4.22 7.00
C ARG A 69 -8.06 -4.09 8.22
N ILE A 70 -6.86 -3.53 8.04
CA ILE A 70 -5.94 -3.27 9.14
C ILE A 70 -6.53 -2.24 10.09
N LEU A 71 -7.10 -1.15 9.57
CA LEU A 71 -7.79 -0.14 10.37
C LEU A 71 -8.91 -0.76 11.21
N GLN A 72 -9.77 -1.57 10.60
CA GLN A 72 -10.84 -2.29 11.31
C GLN A 72 -10.28 -3.22 12.39
N LYS A 73 -9.17 -3.90 12.12
CA LYS A 73 -8.51 -4.74 13.12
C LYS A 73 -7.99 -3.91 14.29
N LEU A 74 -7.30 -2.80 14.04
CA LEU A 74 -6.82 -1.88 15.09
C LEU A 74 -7.97 -1.36 15.95
N GLN A 75 -9.09 -1.00 15.34
CA GLN A 75 -10.31 -0.59 16.04
C GLN A 75 -10.89 -1.73 16.90
N SER A 76 -10.97 -2.92 16.34
CA SER A 76 -11.54 -4.09 17.03
C SER A 76 -10.75 -4.50 18.27
N ILE A 77 -9.46 -4.20 18.33
CA ILE A 77 -8.60 -4.46 19.49
C ILE A 77 -8.56 -3.28 20.48
N GLY A 78 -9.30 -2.18 20.22
CA GLY A 78 -9.46 -1.08 21.15
C GLY A 78 -8.70 0.21 20.84
N ILE A 79 -8.01 0.31 19.69
CA ILE A 79 -7.38 1.57 19.27
C ILE A 79 -8.45 2.51 18.73
N ASN A 80 -8.60 3.70 19.32
CA ASN A 80 -9.60 4.66 18.87
C ASN A 80 -9.24 5.22 17.48
N GLN A 81 -10.19 5.12 16.55
CA GLN A 81 -10.03 5.60 15.18
C GLN A 81 -9.61 7.07 15.09
N GLU A 82 -10.17 7.92 15.96
CA GLU A 82 -9.88 9.35 15.95
C GLU A 82 -8.42 9.68 16.32
N THR A 83 -7.73 8.74 16.99
CA THR A 83 -6.32 8.88 17.34
C THR A 83 -5.38 8.34 16.27
N ILE A 84 -5.91 7.62 15.28
CA ILE A 84 -5.11 7.08 14.17
C ILE A 84 -4.98 8.14 13.08
N ALA A 85 -3.77 8.55 12.80
CA ALA A 85 -3.44 9.50 11.74
C ALA A 85 -2.59 8.83 10.65
N LYS A 86 -2.70 9.32 9.42
CA LYS A 86 -1.64 9.15 8.41
C LYS A 86 -0.64 10.26 8.68
N LYS A 87 0.61 9.90 8.96
CA LYS A 87 1.64 10.89 9.33
C LYS A 87 2.84 10.77 8.42
N HIS A 88 3.27 11.90 7.91
CA HIS A 88 4.62 12.09 7.37
C HIS A 88 5.55 12.47 8.52
N ASP A 89 6.79 12.01 8.49
CA ASP A 89 7.79 12.53 9.41
C ASP A 89 8.01 14.03 9.11
N GLU A 90 7.97 14.87 10.15
CA GLU A 90 8.15 16.31 10.00
C GLU A 90 9.55 16.68 9.45
N ASN A 91 10.54 15.79 9.61
CA ASN A 91 11.91 15.99 9.17
C ASN A 91 12.23 15.33 7.82
N ASP A 92 11.42 14.38 7.37
CA ASP A 92 11.58 13.69 6.08
C ASP A 92 10.22 13.33 5.49
N SER A 93 9.75 14.15 4.55
CA SER A 93 8.48 13.93 3.84
C SER A 93 8.46 12.64 2.99
N SER A 94 9.58 11.93 2.86
CA SER A 94 9.66 10.63 2.21
C SER A 94 9.25 9.47 3.13
N THR A 95 9.08 9.73 4.44
CA THR A 95 8.67 8.73 5.43
C THR A 95 7.18 8.83 5.69
N GLU A 96 6.43 7.91 5.14
CA GLU A 96 4.99 7.83 5.27
C GLU A 96 4.62 6.58 6.06
N PHE A 97 3.85 6.80 7.14
CA PHE A 97 3.18 5.71 7.86
C PHE A 97 1.74 5.60 7.36
N ASP A 98 1.33 4.39 7.06
CA ASP A 98 -0.07 4.14 6.71
C ASP A 98 -0.97 4.36 7.94
N PHE A 99 -0.46 4.07 9.16
CA PHE A 99 -1.12 4.37 10.43
C PHE A 99 -0.11 4.84 11.47
N PHE A 100 -0.48 5.88 12.19
CA PHE A 100 0.25 6.40 13.34
C PHE A 100 -0.70 6.66 14.49
N PHE A 101 -0.34 6.22 15.71
CA PHE A 101 -1.10 6.50 16.92
C PHE A 101 -0.20 6.45 18.15
N ASN A 102 -0.70 7.03 19.25
CA ASN A 102 -0.08 6.91 20.57
C ASN A 102 -0.92 5.98 21.44
N PHE A 103 -0.25 5.06 22.12
CA PHE A 103 -0.90 4.12 23.02
C PHE A 103 0.02 3.81 24.20
N ASN A 104 -0.51 3.90 25.45
CA ASN A 104 0.24 3.67 26.69
C ASN A 104 1.57 4.43 26.80
N GLY A 105 1.59 5.69 26.32
CA GLY A 105 2.77 6.54 26.38
C GLY A 105 3.85 6.24 25.32
N LYS A 106 3.63 5.26 24.46
CA LYS A 106 4.49 4.94 23.31
C LYS A 106 3.84 5.41 22.00
N SER A 107 4.66 5.80 21.03
CA SER A 107 4.23 6.10 19.66
C SER A 107 4.42 4.87 18.76
N TYR A 108 3.43 4.57 17.94
CA TYR A 108 3.40 3.45 17.01
C TYR A 108 3.35 3.96 15.57
N GLY A 109 4.24 3.46 14.72
CA GLY A 109 4.24 3.69 13.29
C GLY A 109 4.04 2.37 12.56
N ILE A 110 3.00 2.28 11.74
CA ILE A 110 2.66 1.05 11.01
C ILE A 110 2.74 1.30 9.52
N GLY A 111 3.55 0.48 8.84
CA GLY A 111 3.51 0.29 7.40
C GLY A 111 2.58 -0.87 7.03
N ALA A 112 1.78 -0.71 5.98
CA ALA A 112 0.83 -1.71 5.53
C ALA A 112 1.02 -1.99 4.04
N LYS A 113 1.73 -3.05 3.72
CA LYS A 113 2.03 -3.42 2.33
C LYS A 113 1.69 -4.90 2.08
N ARG A 114 0.84 -5.17 1.11
CA ARG A 114 0.48 -6.56 0.73
C ARG A 114 1.71 -7.39 0.37
N THR A 115 2.67 -6.77 -0.32
CA THR A 115 3.97 -7.35 -0.66
C THR A 115 5.05 -6.33 -0.38
N LEU A 116 6.15 -6.76 0.20
CA LEU A 116 7.23 -5.87 0.62
C LEU A 116 8.14 -5.46 -0.54
N ARG A 117 8.45 -6.39 -1.46
CA ARG A 117 9.44 -6.20 -2.55
C ARG A 117 10.69 -5.52 -2.02
N GLU A 118 11.07 -4.35 -2.57
CA GLU A 118 12.19 -3.53 -2.08
C GLU A 118 11.74 -2.41 -1.11
N ARG A 119 10.43 -2.23 -0.90
CA ARG A 119 9.89 -1.15 -0.04
C ARG A 119 10.23 -1.32 1.43
N TYR A 120 10.50 -2.55 1.89
CA TYR A 120 10.97 -2.77 3.26
C TYR A 120 12.25 -2.00 3.58
N LYS A 121 13.13 -1.73 2.59
CA LYS A 121 14.34 -0.92 2.78
C LYS A 121 14.01 0.54 3.11
N GLN A 122 12.95 1.07 2.49
CA GLN A 122 12.43 2.40 2.83
C GLN A 122 11.92 2.43 4.28
N PHE A 123 11.14 1.43 4.67
CA PHE A 123 10.59 1.35 6.02
C PHE A 123 11.69 1.17 7.08
N ILE A 124 12.73 0.38 6.79
CA ILE A 124 13.94 0.29 7.62
C ILE A 124 14.62 1.66 7.75
N LYS A 125 14.82 2.37 6.65
CA LYS A 125 15.40 3.72 6.70
C LYS A 125 14.57 4.63 7.59
N THR A 126 13.25 4.60 7.43
CA THR A 126 12.30 5.32 8.28
C THR A 126 12.46 4.97 9.76
N SER A 127 12.58 3.68 10.09
CA SER A 127 12.72 3.23 11.49
C SER A 127 13.99 3.77 12.17
N GLN A 128 15.05 3.96 11.40
CA GLN A 128 16.31 4.49 11.93
C GLN A 128 16.32 6.02 12.09
N MET A 129 15.52 6.72 11.31
CA MET A 129 15.47 8.19 11.29
C MET A 129 14.35 8.76 12.17
N SER A 130 13.30 7.99 12.42
CA SER A 130 12.14 8.44 13.20
C SER A 130 12.37 8.29 14.71
N LYS A 131 11.69 9.13 15.49
CA LYS A 131 11.65 9.03 16.95
C LYS A 131 10.47 8.18 17.44
N ILE A 132 9.92 7.32 16.58
CA ILE A 132 8.79 6.44 16.91
C ILE A 132 9.29 5.29 17.78
N ASN A 133 8.57 5.00 18.86
CA ASN A 133 8.99 3.98 19.82
C ASN A 133 8.84 2.56 19.26
N VAL A 134 7.74 2.30 18.54
CA VAL A 134 7.40 0.98 18.02
C VAL A 134 7.10 1.07 16.53
N MET A 135 7.86 0.34 15.72
CA MET A 135 7.69 0.27 14.28
C MET A 135 7.20 -1.12 13.89
N ILE A 136 6.09 -1.17 13.16
CA ILE A 136 5.45 -2.42 12.74
C ILE A 136 5.24 -2.40 11.22
N GLU A 137 5.65 -3.45 10.52
CA GLU A 137 5.30 -3.67 9.13
C GLU A 137 4.27 -4.80 9.04
N ILE A 138 3.10 -4.52 8.49
CA ILE A 138 2.03 -5.50 8.29
C ILE A 138 2.00 -5.90 6.81
N THR A 139 2.15 -7.19 6.54
CA THR A 139 2.22 -7.72 5.19
C THR A 139 1.47 -9.04 5.05
N LEU A 140 1.06 -9.41 3.83
CA LEU A 140 0.60 -10.78 3.57
C LEU A 140 1.74 -11.79 3.73
N GLY A 141 2.99 -11.38 3.50
CA GLY A 141 4.17 -12.23 3.65
C GLY A 141 4.51 -13.08 2.43
N LEU A 142 3.81 -12.92 1.30
CA LEU A 142 3.98 -13.73 0.09
C LEU A 142 5.40 -13.69 -0.49
N ASP A 143 6.12 -12.61 -0.25
CA ASP A 143 7.51 -12.40 -0.73
C ASP A 143 8.51 -12.27 0.43
N LEU A 144 8.14 -12.76 1.62
CA LEU A 144 8.94 -12.68 2.83
C LEU A 144 9.77 -13.96 3.03
N GLY A 145 11.01 -13.95 2.58
CA GLY A 145 11.98 -15.00 2.89
C GLY A 145 12.67 -14.79 4.25
N GLU A 146 13.30 -15.83 4.76
CA GLU A 146 13.96 -15.84 6.08
C GLU A 146 14.97 -14.72 6.27
N GLU A 147 15.87 -14.51 5.31
CA GLU A 147 16.88 -13.46 5.35
C GLU A 147 16.27 -12.05 5.36
N LYS A 148 15.19 -11.85 4.60
CA LYS A 148 14.47 -10.58 4.58
C LYS A 148 13.80 -10.32 5.93
N ALA A 149 13.13 -11.31 6.52
CA ALA A 149 12.50 -11.20 7.83
C ALA A 149 13.53 -10.88 8.93
N LYS A 150 14.66 -11.59 8.96
CA LYS A 150 15.76 -11.32 9.88
C LYS A 150 16.33 -9.92 9.70
N THR A 151 16.51 -9.49 8.45
CA THR A 151 17.00 -8.14 8.17
C THR A 151 16.07 -7.08 8.75
N ILE A 152 14.77 -7.17 8.49
CA ILE A 152 13.77 -6.22 9.00
C ILE A 152 13.80 -6.21 10.54
N ARG A 153 13.84 -7.38 11.17
CA ARG A 153 13.90 -7.49 12.63
C ARG A 153 15.20 -6.92 13.24
N ASN A 154 16.32 -7.11 12.62
CA ASN A 154 17.60 -6.55 13.04
C ASN A 154 17.62 -5.02 13.10
N TYR A 155 16.75 -4.38 12.35
CA TYR A 155 16.54 -2.93 12.40
C TYR A 155 15.42 -2.49 13.35
N GLY A 156 14.94 -3.39 14.22
CA GLY A 156 13.96 -3.08 15.25
C GLY A 156 12.52 -2.97 14.74
N VAL A 157 12.24 -3.33 13.50
CA VAL A 157 10.88 -3.31 12.94
C VAL A 157 10.20 -4.65 13.23
N TYR A 158 9.07 -4.62 13.90
CA TYR A 158 8.22 -5.80 14.11
C TYR A 158 7.49 -6.17 12.82
N LEU A 159 7.22 -7.46 12.64
CA LEU A 159 6.52 -7.99 11.48
C LEU A 159 5.21 -8.65 11.88
N ILE A 160 4.13 -8.28 11.22
CA ILE A 160 2.85 -8.99 11.32
C ILE A 160 2.51 -9.54 9.94
N VAL A 161 2.37 -10.85 9.86
CA VAL A 161 2.19 -11.60 8.61
C VAL A 161 0.83 -12.29 8.62
N SER A 162 0.22 -12.52 7.46
CA SER A 162 -1.03 -13.29 7.40
C SER A 162 -0.84 -14.66 8.06
N ASP A 163 -1.85 -15.12 8.80
CA ASP A 163 -1.77 -16.38 9.55
C ASP A 163 -1.42 -17.56 8.64
N GLU A 164 -2.00 -17.62 7.43
CA GLU A 164 -1.71 -18.69 6.46
C GLU A 164 -0.21 -18.79 6.15
N ILE A 165 0.44 -17.67 5.88
CA ILE A 165 1.88 -17.64 5.56
C ILE A 165 2.72 -17.88 6.81
N TYR A 166 2.30 -17.34 7.96
CA TYR A 166 2.99 -17.52 9.24
C TYR A 166 3.00 -19.00 9.67
N GLU A 167 1.87 -19.69 9.52
CA GLU A 167 1.74 -21.12 9.88
C GLU A 167 2.49 -22.04 8.90
N GLN A 168 2.45 -21.72 7.61
CA GLN A 168 3.14 -22.50 6.58
C GLN A 168 4.67 -22.40 6.67
N ASN A 169 5.20 -21.29 7.16
CA ASN A 169 6.63 -20.99 7.18
C ASN A 169 7.18 -21.01 8.61
N LYS A 170 7.60 -22.16 9.07
CA LYS A 170 8.15 -22.35 10.43
C LYS A 170 9.30 -21.40 10.79
N PHE A 171 10.08 -20.94 9.80
CA PHE A 171 11.16 -19.99 10.09
C PHE A 171 10.62 -18.66 10.63
N LEU A 172 9.42 -18.22 10.21
CA LEU A 172 8.82 -16.99 10.73
C LEU A 172 8.48 -17.11 12.22
N GLN A 173 8.06 -18.30 12.65
CA GLN A 173 7.74 -18.58 14.06
C GLN A 173 8.97 -18.61 14.96
N ASN A 174 10.16 -18.82 14.38
CA ASN A 174 11.43 -18.88 15.09
C ASN A 174 12.18 -17.53 15.14
N ILE A 175 11.64 -16.49 14.50
CA ILE A 175 12.23 -15.15 14.51
C ILE A 175 11.48 -14.31 15.53
N ASP A 176 12.15 -13.86 16.57
CA ASP A 176 11.58 -12.98 17.58
C ASP A 176 11.04 -11.69 16.97
N GLY A 177 9.82 -11.29 17.38
CA GLY A 177 9.14 -10.10 16.89
C GLY A 177 8.49 -10.26 15.50
N VAL A 178 8.29 -11.50 15.05
CA VAL A 178 7.44 -11.85 13.92
C VAL A 178 6.19 -12.55 14.43
N PHE A 179 5.03 -12.10 14.03
CA PHE A 179 3.73 -12.56 14.54
C PHE A 179 2.75 -12.87 13.40
N GLY A 180 1.82 -13.77 13.63
CA GLY A 180 0.65 -13.96 12.78
C GLY A 180 -0.38 -12.84 12.98
N SER A 181 -1.21 -12.60 11.98
CA SER A 181 -2.22 -11.54 12.01
C SER A 181 -3.26 -11.71 13.14
N SER A 182 -3.59 -12.94 13.54
CA SER A 182 -4.46 -13.23 14.68
C SER A 182 -3.85 -12.80 16.02
N GLN A 183 -2.52 -12.79 16.12
CA GLN A 183 -1.78 -12.38 17.32
C GLN A 183 -1.74 -10.86 17.50
N LEU A 184 -2.20 -10.06 16.52
CA LEU A 184 -2.35 -8.62 16.69
C LEU A 184 -3.50 -8.33 17.66
N THR A 185 -3.16 -8.21 18.93
CA THR A 185 -4.06 -7.90 20.04
C THR A 185 -3.57 -6.67 20.80
N LEU A 186 -4.39 -6.16 21.71
CA LEU A 186 -3.97 -5.04 22.55
C LEU A 186 -2.81 -5.44 23.47
N GLU A 187 -2.88 -6.65 24.03
CA GLU A 187 -1.83 -7.21 24.89
C GLU A 187 -0.50 -7.31 24.14
N LEU A 188 -0.51 -7.73 22.87
CA LEU A 188 0.71 -7.72 22.07
C LEU A 188 1.27 -6.31 21.98
N LEU A 189 0.45 -5.33 21.60
CA LEU A 189 0.92 -3.93 21.48
C LEU A 189 1.51 -3.41 22.80
N GLU A 190 0.96 -3.79 23.94
CA GLU A 190 1.51 -3.39 25.26
C GLU A 190 2.91 -3.95 25.52
N THR A 191 3.21 -5.13 24.98
CA THR A 191 4.51 -5.80 25.17
C THR A 191 5.61 -5.27 24.26
N LEU A 192 5.24 -4.67 23.11
CA LEU A 192 6.18 -4.10 22.17
C LEU A 192 6.68 -2.73 22.66
#